data_468dd9a045076c408664754bd5f7c204
#
_entry.id   468dd9a045076c408664754bd5f7c204
#
_cell.length_a   1.000
_cell.length_b   1.000
_cell.length_c   1.000
_cell.angle_alpha   90.00
_cell.angle_beta   90.00
_cell.angle_gamma   90.00
#
_symmetry.space_group_name_H-M   'P 1'
#
loop_
_entity.id
_entity.type
_entity.pdbx_description
1 polymer ?
#
loop_
_entity_poly.entity_id
_entity_poly.type
_entity_poly.pdbx_seq_one_letter_code
_entity_poly.pdbx_strand_id
1 'polypeptide(L)'
;MNKKERFCDVDNIVEWRHIITILFALIAMAGQAQGISKAEATATDYIKLLNKQGYHVLALDLSKLEKDKYLLSPVIQIWSKGKMEQNLLEDFGMAYTNSAPKVTVGIMPKNDSLFTCNFQFDDVCGFTMNLPMPSVKDESDGSEYTNYACRPFAIQSEWKENEVIPIAAYSSSWYDPEAKICRNCDDLEFDKNFLKSATFHYSPCIYVFGIFIRNQVRSHEEVQ
;
A
#
# COMPACT_ATOMS: atom_id res chain seq x y z
N MET A 1 71.81 45.85 -45.47
CA MET A 1 70.31 45.79 -45.37
C MET A 1 69.88 44.35 -45.38
N ASN A 2 69.71 43.69 -44.22
CA ASN A 2 69.33 42.27 -44.11
C ASN A 2 67.88 42.17 -43.65
N LYS A 3 67.02 41.71 -44.58
CA LYS A 3 65.63 41.37 -44.26
C LYS A 3 65.63 39.97 -43.61
N LYS A 4 65.43 39.88 -42.36
CA LYS A 4 65.11 38.63 -41.66
C LYS A 4 63.66 38.31 -41.91
N GLU A 5 63.41 37.32 -42.71
CA GLU A 5 62.07 36.66 -42.84
C GLU A 5 61.74 35.94 -41.54
N ARG A 6 60.67 36.32 -40.94
CA ARG A 6 60.00 35.57 -39.84
C ARG A 6 59.11 34.52 -40.50
N PHE A 7 59.60 33.32 -40.66
CA PHE A 7 58.77 32.16 -40.89
C PHE A 7 57.99 31.91 -39.53
N CYS A 8 56.75 32.30 -39.52
CA CYS A 8 55.85 31.83 -38.43
C CYS A 8 55.64 30.34 -38.68
N ASP A 9 55.99 29.54 -37.66
CA ASP A 9 55.76 28.11 -37.61
C ASP A 9 54.23 27.84 -37.54
N VAL A 10 53.60 27.86 -38.72
CA VAL A 10 52.13 27.57 -38.85
C VAL A 10 51.92 26.09 -38.63
N ASP A 11 52.87 25.24 -38.88
CA ASP A 11 52.78 23.78 -38.73
C ASP A 11 52.62 23.38 -37.21
N ASN A 12 53.32 24.06 -36.31
CA ASN A 12 53.25 23.81 -34.88
C ASN A 12 51.87 24.14 -34.31
N ILE A 13 51.18 25.14 -34.83
CA ILE A 13 49.84 25.55 -34.34
C ILE A 13 48.79 24.51 -34.76
N VAL A 14 48.95 23.90 -35.90
CA VAL A 14 48.02 22.86 -36.40
C VAL A 14 48.16 21.57 -35.58
N GLU A 15 49.36 21.15 -35.23
CA GLU A 15 49.60 19.98 -34.39
C GLU A 15 49.04 20.16 -32.97
N TRP A 16 49.25 21.32 -32.34
CA TRP A 16 48.66 21.57 -31.01
C TRP A 16 47.13 21.57 -31.00
N ARG A 17 46.49 22.03 -32.06
CA ARG A 17 45.03 22.00 -32.20
C ARG A 17 44.51 20.56 -32.28
N HIS A 18 45.19 19.68 -32.99
CA HIS A 18 44.83 18.26 -33.08
C HIS A 18 45.02 17.54 -31.74
N ILE A 19 46.14 17.82 -31.03
CA ILE A 19 46.38 17.24 -29.69
C ILE A 19 45.32 17.69 -28.70
N ILE A 20 44.95 18.98 -28.69
CA ILE A 20 43.90 19.50 -27.80
C ILE A 20 42.52 18.87 -28.15
N THR A 21 42.20 18.73 -29.42
CA THR A 21 40.93 18.14 -29.86
C THR A 21 40.84 16.66 -29.45
N ILE A 22 41.93 15.90 -29.61
CA ILE A 22 42.00 14.50 -29.16
C ILE A 22 41.87 14.40 -27.64
N LEU A 23 42.52 15.29 -26.90
CA LEU A 23 42.45 15.33 -25.45
C LEU A 23 41.01 15.60 -24.96
N PHE A 24 40.32 16.57 -25.59
CA PHE A 24 38.90 16.85 -25.29
C PHE A 24 37.98 15.67 -25.68
N ALA A 25 38.23 15.00 -26.78
CA ALA A 25 37.50 13.81 -27.18
C ALA A 25 37.67 12.64 -26.16
N LEU A 26 38.89 12.44 -25.67
CA LEU A 26 39.20 11.43 -24.66
C LEU A 26 38.55 11.75 -23.29
N ILE A 27 38.54 13.03 -22.91
CA ILE A 27 37.85 13.47 -21.67
C ILE A 27 36.32 13.30 -21.80
N ALA A 28 35.75 13.62 -22.96
CA ALA A 28 34.32 13.45 -23.21
C ALA A 28 33.91 11.96 -23.21
N MET A 29 34.76 11.06 -23.68
CA MET A 29 34.51 9.60 -23.64
C MET A 29 34.65 9.03 -22.21
N ALA A 30 35.56 9.56 -21.41
CA ALA A 30 35.72 9.14 -20.01
C ALA A 30 34.53 9.55 -19.12
N GLY A 31 33.83 10.64 -19.48
CA GLY A 31 32.64 11.11 -18.71
C GLY A 31 31.35 10.33 -18.96
N GLN A 32 31.31 9.38 -19.91
CA GLN A 32 30.12 8.62 -20.28
C GLN A 32 30.05 7.19 -19.74
N ALA A 33 31.05 6.74 -19.00
CA ALA A 33 30.97 5.47 -18.30
C ALA A 33 30.04 5.63 -17.08
N GLN A 34 28.73 5.51 -17.31
CA GLN A 34 27.79 5.33 -16.19
C GLN A 34 28.14 4.02 -15.51
N GLY A 35 28.81 4.11 -14.36
CA GLY A 35 29.23 2.96 -13.60
C GLY A 35 28.00 2.26 -13.00
N ILE A 36 27.75 1.02 -13.41
CA ILE A 36 26.78 0.14 -12.73
C ILE A 36 27.51 -0.50 -11.56
N SER A 37 27.00 -0.30 -10.36
CA SER A 37 27.52 -0.93 -9.15
C SER A 37 26.46 -1.82 -8.49
N LYS A 38 26.91 -2.82 -7.75
CA LYS A 38 26.04 -3.63 -6.92
C LYS A 38 25.45 -2.76 -5.79
N ALA A 39 24.15 -2.81 -5.62
CA ALA A 39 23.46 -2.22 -4.47
C ALA A 39 22.97 -3.33 -3.55
N GLU A 40 22.89 -3.05 -2.26
CA GLU A 40 22.25 -3.92 -1.29
C GLU A 40 20.75 -3.67 -1.28
N ALA A 41 19.95 -4.74 -1.20
CA ALA A 41 18.50 -4.65 -1.08
C ALA A 41 18.13 -4.09 0.31
N THR A 42 17.24 -3.11 0.33
CA THR A 42 16.73 -2.48 1.55
C THR A 42 15.45 -3.17 2.03
N ALA A 43 15.05 -2.91 3.28
CA ALA A 43 13.75 -3.36 3.79
C ALA A 43 12.58 -2.90 2.89
N THR A 44 12.68 -1.69 2.32
CA THR A 44 11.68 -1.17 1.37
C THR A 44 11.57 -2.01 0.10
N ASP A 45 12.68 -2.55 -0.40
CA ASP A 45 12.66 -3.40 -1.58
C ASP A 45 11.98 -4.73 -1.29
N TYR A 46 12.25 -5.33 -0.12
CA TYR A 46 11.53 -6.53 0.34
C TYR A 46 10.03 -6.29 0.50
N ILE A 47 9.63 -5.17 1.12
CA ILE A 47 8.21 -4.81 1.28
C ILE A 47 7.53 -4.66 -0.09
N LYS A 48 8.17 -3.99 -1.06
CA LYS A 48 7.63 -3.86 -2.42
C LYS A 48 7.43 -5.22 -3.11
N LEU A 49 8.38 -6.15 -2.92
CA LEU A 49 8.26 -7.49 -3.49
C LEU A 49 7.14 -8.29 -2.83
N LEU A 50 7.01 -8.22 -1.50
CA LEU A 50 5.92 -8.86 -0.76
C LEU A 50 4.56 -8.30 -1.18
N ASN A 51 4.43 -6.98 -1.32
CA ASN A 51 3.20 -6.34 -1.80
C ASN A 51 2.80 -6.82 -3.20
N LYS A 52 3.77 -7.03 -4.10
CA LYS A 52 3.51 -7.61 -5.43
C LYS A 52 3.02 -9.05 -5.39
N GLN A 53 3.33 -9.78 -4.32
CA GLN A 53 2.83 -11.13 -4.06
C GLN A 53 1.51 -11.11 -3.27
N GLY A 54 0.91 -9.94 -3.07
CA GLY A 54 -0.34 -9.78 -2.33
C GLY A 54 -0.19 -9.75 -0.81
N TYR A 55 1.05 -9.69 -0.28
CA TYR A 55 1.30 -9.51 1.15
C TYR A 55 1.25 -8.03 1.49
N HIS A 56 0.31 -7.64 2.33
CA HIS A 56 0.14 -6.25 2.75
C HIS A 56 0.20 -6.15 4.26
N VAL A 57 0.89 -5.12 4.76
CA VAL A 57 0.91 -4.76 6.17
C VAL A 57 0.59 -3.27 6.29
N LEU A 58 -0.47 -2.98 7.01
CA LEU A 58 -0.92 -1.62 7.28
C LEU A 58 -0.88 -1.38 8.78
N ALA A 59 -0.61 -0.16 9.19
CA ALA A 59 -0.54 0.19 10.60
C ALA A 59 -1.31 1.48 10.88
N LEU A 60 -2.01 1.48 12.02
CA LEU A 60 -2.63 2.67 12.60
C LEU A 60 -1.79 3.12 13.79
N ASP A 61 -1.33 4.38 13.76
CA ASP A 61 -0.59 5.00 14.86
C ASP A 61 -1.56 5.45 15.96
N LEU A 62 -1.41 4.88 17.15
CA LEU A 62 -2.19 5.18 18.34
C LEU A 62 -1.38 5.94 19.41
N SER A 63 -0.17 6.40 19.08
CA SER A 63 0.76 7.03 20.03
C SER A 63 0.20 8.29 20.72
N LYS A 64 -0.82 8.91 20.13
CA LYS A 64 -1.51 10.08 20.68
C LYS A 64 -2.68 9.73 21.62
N LEU A 65 -3.08 8.47 21.70
CA LEU A 65 -4.11 8.03 22.64
C LEU A 65 -3.50 7.86 24.03
N GLU A 66 -4.25 8.24 25.07
CA GLU A 66 -3.86 7.95 26.44
C GLU A 66 -3.80 6.43 26.65
N LYS A 67 -2.63 5.98 27.11
CA LYS A 67 -2.39 4.56 27.38
C LYS A 67 -3.43 4.01 28.37
N ASP A 68 -3.91 2.80 28.11
CA ASP A 68 -4.83 2.03 28.95
C ASP A 68 -6.19 2.70 29.20
N LYS A 69 -6.52 3.80 28.51
CA LYS A 69 -7.79 4.50 28.63
C LYS A 69 -8.89 3.94 27.72
N TYR A 70 -8.49 3.40 26.58
CA TYR A 70 -9.41 2.97 25.55
C TYR A 70 -9.40 1.45 25.36
N LEU A 71 -10.55 0.92 25.01
CA LEU A 71 -10.70 -0.43 24.49
C LEU A 71 -10.74 -0.39 22.98
N LEU A 72 -9.92 -1.22 22.35
CA LEU A 72 -9.81 -1.38 20.91
C LEU A 72 -10.45 -2.70 20.52
N SER A 73 -11.50 -2.67 19.74
CA SER A 73 -12.11 -3.88 19.17
C SER A 73 -11.76 -3.98 17.68
N PRO A 74 -11.26 -5.13 17.20
CA PRO A 74 -11.07 -5.33 15.78
C PRO A 74 -12.42 -5.35 15.06
N VAL A 75 -12.41 -4.87 13.81
CA VAL A 75 -13.59 -4.86 12.95
C VAL A 75 -13.22 -5.50 11.62
N ILE A 76 -14.05 -6.45 11.18
CA ILE A 76 -14.00 -7.01 9.83
C ILE A 76 -15.41 -6.97 9.26
N GLN A 77 -15.65 -6.05 8.34
CA GLN A 77 -16.92 -5.92 7.64
C GLN A 77 -16.82 -6.54 6.25
N ILE A 78 -17.88 -7.23 5.83
CA ILE A 78 -18.04 -7.71 4.46
C ILE A 78 -19.06 -6.80 3.76
N TRP A 79 -18.65 -6.28 2.63
CA TRP A 79 -19.47 -5.42 1.78
C TRP A 79 -19.64 -6.06 0.40
N SER A 80 -20.80 -5.84 -0.20
CA SER A 80 -21.11 -6.26 -1.56
C SER A 80 -21.93 -5.17 -2.24
N LYS A 81 -21.45 -4.68 -3.38
CA LYS A 81 -22.16 -3.73 -4.23
C LYS A 81 -22.75 -2.53 -3.44
N GLY A 82 -21.91 -1.91 -2.61
CA GLY A 82 -22.26 -0.73 -1.81
C GLY A 82 -23.04 -1.01 -0.53
N LYS A 83 -23.30 -2.27 -0.20
CA LYS A 83 -24.07 -2.65 1.00
C LYS A 83 -23.22 -3.47 1.95
N MET A 84 -23.24 -3.13 3.24
CA MET A 84 -22.65 -3.96 4.28
C MET A 84 -23.54 -5.17 4.52
N GLU A 85 -22.98 -6.36 4.30
CA GLU A 85 -23.69 -7.62 4.47
C GLU A 85 -23.47 -8.22 5.86
N GLN A 86 -22.26 -8.04 6.41
CA GLN A 86 -21.89 -8.66 7.68
C GLN A 86 -20.77 -7.90 8.39
N ASN A 87 -20.80 -7.90 9.73
CA ASN A 87 -19.66 -7.57 10.60
C ASN A 87 -19.24 -8.86 11.34
N LEU A 88 -18.13 -9.47 10.90
CA LEU A 88 -17.73 -10.81 11.37
C LEU A 88 -17.34 -10.88 12.83
N LEU A 89 -16.92 -9.78 13.44
CA LEU A 89 -16.36 -9.76 14.80
C LEU A 89 -17.28 -9.08 15.82
N GLU A 90 -18.43 -8.59 15.40
CA GLU A 90 -19.39 -7.90 16.29
C GLU A 90 -19.85 -8.82 17.43
N ASP A 91 -20.18 -10.07 17.13
CA ASP A 91 -20.69 -11.04 18.09
C ASP A 91 -19.61 -11.62 19.03
N PHE A 92 -18.32 -11.47 18.67
CA PHE A 92 -17.23 -12.04 19.48
C PHE A 92 -16.87 -11.20 20.71
N GLY A 93 -17.28 -9.94 20.77
CA GLY A 93 -17.02 -9.04 21.89
C GLY A 93 -15.54 -8.85 22.22
N MET A 94 -14.64 -9.16 21.29
CA MET A 94 -13.19 -9.00 21.50
C MET A 94 -12.83 -7.54 21.71
N ALA A 95 -12.13 -7.27 22.80
CA ALA A 95 -11.62 -5.94 23.08
C ALA A 95 -10.23 -6.04 23.72
N TYR A 96 -9.36 -5.14 23.35
CA TYR A 96 -7.99 -5.05 23.82
C TYR A 96 -7.75 -3.67 24.40
N THR A 97 -7.03 -3.60 25.52
CA THR A 97 -6.56 -2.31 26.04
C THR A 97 -5.49 -1.73 25.13
N ASN A 98 -5.49 -0.41 24.90
CA ASN A 98 -4.49 0.24 24.08
C ASN A 98 -3.14 0.38 24.82
N SER A 99 -2.43 -0.74 24.97
CA SER A 99 -1.11 -0.81 25.61
C SER A 99 0.05 -0.48 24.66
N ALA A 100 -0.17 -0.64 23.36
CA ALA A 100 0.83 -0.41 22.33
C ALA A 100 0.57 0.88 21.51
N PRO A 101 1.63 1.52 20.96
CA PRO A 101 1.48 2.74 20.20
C PRO A 101 0.89 2.54 18.80
N LYS A 102 0.62 1.32 18.39
CA LYS A 102 0.09 1.01 17.05
C LYS A 102 -0.71 -0.29 17.01
N VAL A 103 -1.64 -0.34 16.08
CA VAL A 103 -2.30 -1.57 15.62
C VAL A 103 -1.83 -1.87 14.20
N THR A 104 -1.52 -3.11 13.90
CA THR A 104 -1.19 -3.56 12.56
C THR A 104 -2.20 -4.55 12.03
N VAL A 105 -2.48 -4.46 10.71
CA VAL A 105 -3.30 -5.41 9.97
C VAL A 105 -2.43 -6.02 8.87
N GLY A 106 -2.22 -7.32 8.93
CA GLY A 106 -1.54 -8.09 7.90
C GLY A 106 -2.54 -8.84 7.04
N ILE A 107 -2.41 -8.74 5.73
CA ILE A 107 -3.21 -9.47 4.75
C ILE A 107 -2.24 -10.30 3.90
N MET A 108 -2.43 -11.61 3.89
CA MET A 108 -1.52 -12.55 3.25
C MET A 108 -2.31 -13.58 2.43
N PRO A 109 -2.09 -13.68 1.11
CA PRO A 109 -2.66 -14.77 0.32
C PRO A 109 -2.22 -16.11 0.90
N LYS A 110 -3.15 -17.05 1.04
CA LYS A 110 -2.87 -18.41 1.49
C LYS A 110 -2.92 -19.39 0.32
N ASN A 111 -3.90 -19.22 -0.55
CA ASN A 111 -4.07 -19.94 -1.81
C ASN A 111 -5.05 -19.14 -2.69
N ASP A 112 -5.50 -19.72 -3.80
CA ASP A 112 -6.38 -19.06 -4.77
C ASP A 112 -7.80 -18.73 -4.24
N SER A 113 -8.19 -19.29 -3.09
CA SER A 113 -9.54 -19.14 -2.52
C SER A 113 -9.57 -18.60 -1.09
N LEU A 114 -8.41 -18.45 -0.45
CA LEU A 114 -8.29 -18.03 0.94
C LEU A 114 -7.15 -17.04 1.12
N PHE A 115 -7.38 -16.07 1.97
CA PHE A 115 -6.32 -15.22 2.53
C PHE A 115 -6.35 -15.27 4.06
N THR A 116 -5.21 -14.96 4.66
CA THR A 116 -5.06 -14.82 6.10
C THR A 116 -5.06 -13.35 6.45
N CYS A 117 -5.93 -12.96 7.37
CA CYS A 117 -5.90 -11.67 8.03
C CYS A 117 -5.31 -11.82 9.43
N ASN A 118 -4.36 -10.94 9.78
CA ASN A 118 -3.75 -10.89 11.11
C ASN A 118 -3.94 -9.48 11.68
N PHE A 119 -4.50 -9.39 12.88
CA PHE A 119 -4.49 -8.17 13.68
C PHE A 119 -3.48 -8.31 14.80
N GLN A 120 -2.63 -7.31 14.98
CA GLN A 120 -1.67 -7.23 16.07
C GLN A 120 -1.88 -5.92 16.81
N PHE A 121 -2.22 -6.01 18.11
CA PHE A 121 -2.49 -4.87 18.98
C PHE A 121 -1.29 -4.46 19.83
N ASP A 122 -0.41 -5.41 20.13
CA ASP A 122 0.88 -5.22 20.80
C ASP A 122 1.82 -6.38 20.44
N ASP A 123 2.94 -6.53 21.12
CA ASP A 123 3.90 -7.61 20.85
C ASP A 123 3.37 -9.00 21.26
N VAL A 124 2.33 -9.08 22.06
CA VAL A 124 1.78 -10.32 22.61
C VAL A 124 0.35 -10.59 22.14
N CYS A 125 -0.47 -9.55 22.05
CA CYS A 125 -1.89 -9.65 21.77
C CYS A 125 -2.23 -9.44 20.30
N GLY A 126 -2.89 -10.41 19.72
CA GLY A 126 -3.36 -10.36 18.34
C GLY A 126 -4.20 -11.59 18.01
N PHE A 127 -4.75 -11.62 16.82
CA PHE A 127 -5.44 -12.82 16.31
C PHE A 127 -5.23 -12.96 14.80
N THR A 128 -5.45 -14.18 14.34
CA THR A 128 -5.33 -14.54 12.92
C THR A 128 -6.59 -15.26 12.47
N MET A 129 -7.12 -14.88 11.33
CA MET A 129 -8.30 -15.48 10.73
C MET A 129 -8.05 -15.77 9.24
N ASN A 130 -8.53 -16.93 8.76
CA ASN A 130 -8.57 -17.21 7.33
C ASN A 130 -9.94 -16.84 6.79
N LEU A 131 -9.95 -16.06 5.73
CA LEU A 131 -11.15 -15.55 5.08
C LEU A 131 -11.21 -16.02 3.62
N PRO A 132 -12.40 -16.32 3.09
CA PRO A 132 -12.56 -16.75 1.71
C PRO A 132 -12.28 -15.59 0.74
N MET A 133 -11.85 -15.95 -0.47
CA MET A 133 -11.79 -15.06 -1.63
C MET A 133 -12.74 -15.61 -2.70
N PRO A 134 -14.03 -15.25 -2.67
CA PRO A 134 -14.97 -15.66 -3.72
C PRO A 134 -14.46 -15.24 -5.10
N SER A 135 -14.57 -16.15 -6.07
CA SER A 135 -14.29 -15.86 -7.47
C SER A 135 -15.31 -14.88 -8.02
N VAL A 136 -14.88 -14.08 -8.98
CA VAL A 136 -15.74 -13.19 -9.76
C VAL A 136 -15.92 -13.78 -11.14
N LYS A 137 -17.16 -13.87 -11.60
CA LYS A 137 -17.48 -14.36 -12.92
C LYS A 137 -17.48 -13.21 -13.93
N ASP A 138 -16.77 -13.40 -15.02
CA ASP A 138 -16.88 -12.53 -16.19
C ASP A 138 -18.13 -12.93 -16.95
N GLU A 139 -19.09 -12.00 -17.05
CA GLU A 139 -20.38 -12.25 -17.72
C GLU A 139 -20.24 -12.35 -19.24
N SER A 140 -19.12 -11.92 -19.81
CA SER A 140 -18.91 -11.89 -21.27
C SER A 140 -18.50 -13.25 -21.82
N ASP A 141 -17.67 -14.00 -21.12
CA ASP A 141 -17.12 -15.29 -21.58
C ASP A 141 -17.34 -16.44 -20.57
N GLY A 142 -17.89 -16.11 -19.39
CA GLY A 142 -18.16 -17.06 -18.32
C GLY A 142 -16.92 -17.52 -17.55
N SER A 143 -15.75 -16.95 -17.79
CA SER A 143 -14.56 -17.24 -17.01
C SER A 143 -14.70 -16.79 -15.57
N GLU A 144 -14.07 -17.54 -14.66
CA GLU A 144 -14.01 -17.17 -13.25
C GLU A 144 -12.57 -16.87 -12.86
N TYR A 145 -12.39 -15.80 -12.10
CA TYR A 145 -11.08 -15.43 -11.58
C TYR A 145 -11.17 -14.90 -10.16
N THR A 146 -10.13 -15.16 -9.40
CA THR A 146 -9.94 -14.61 -8.07
C THR A 146 -8.84 -13.56 -8.15
N ASN A 147 -9.24 -12.29 -8.12
CA ASN A 147 -8.31 -11.17 -8.15
C ASN A 147 -8.73 -10.13 -7.12
N TYR A 148 -7.90 -9.93 -6.11
CA TYR A 148 -8.14 -9.03 -5.00
C TYR A 148 -7.03 -8.00 -4.89
N ALA A 149 -7.39 -6.80 -4.46
CA ALA A 149 -6.43 -5.72 -4.20
C ALA A 149 -6.65 -5.12 -2.82
N CYS A 150 -5.54 -4.86 -2.15
CA CYS A 150 -5.53 -4.15 -0.87
C CYS A 150 -5.37 -2.65 -1.11
N ARG A 151 -6.20 -1.86 -0.43
CA ARG A 151 -6.17 -0.39 -0.45
C ARG A 151 -6.22 0.12 0.97
N PRO A 152 -5.35 1.06 1.35
CA PRO A 152 -5.44 1.74 2.62
C PRO A 152 -6.63 2.69 2.65
N PHE A 153 -7.05 3.07 3.85
CA PHE A 153 -7.89 4.23 4.07
C PHE A 153 -7.03 5.42 4.49
N ALA A 154 -7.32 6.59 3.93
CA ALA A 154 -6.78 7.85 4.42
C ALA A 154 -7.29 8.10 5.84
N ILE A 155 -6.43 7.88 6.82
CA ILE A 155 -6.79 8.01 8.23
C ILE A 155 -6.89 9.48 8.59
N GLN A 156 -8.08 9.91 8.93
CA GLN A 156 -8.32 11.28 9.38
C GLN A 156 -7.70 11.49 10.75
N SER A 157 -7.13 12.66 10.98
CA SER A 157 -6.54 13.05 12.27
C SER A 157 -7.56 13.14 13.41
N GLU A 158 -8.84 13.25 13.08
CA GLU A 158 -9.97 13.31 14.02
C GLU A 158 -10.77 12.01 13.97
N TRP A 159 -10.51 11.12 14.90
CA TRP A 159 -11.35 9.97 15.17
C TRP A 159 -12.42 10.32 16.21
N LYS A 160 -13.55 9.63 16.20
CA LYS A 160 -14.60 9.77 17.21
C LYS A 160 -14.78 8.47 17.97
N GLU A 161 -15.05 8.61 19.27
CA GLU A 161 -15.47 7.47 20.08
C GLU A 161 -16.74 6.85 19.49
N ASN A 162 -16.81 5.52 19.53
CA ASN A 162 -17.94 4.74 19.04
C ASN A 162 -18.16 4.80 17.51
N GLU A 163 -17.12 5.14 16.76
CA GLU A 163 -17.11 5.00 15.30
C GLU A 163 -16.05 3.97 14.86
N VAL A 164 -16.32 3.29 13.76
CA VAL A 164 -15.34 2.40 13.15
C VAL A 164 -14.30 3.25 12.42
N ILE A 165 -13.04 3.00 12.73
CA ILE A 165 -11.89 3.57 12.02
C ILE A 165 -11.39 2.52 11.04
N PRO A 166 -11.69 2.65 9.74
CA PRO A 166 -11.22 1.70 8.74
C PRO A 166 -9.72 1.92 8.49
N ILE A 167 -8.98 0.82 8.34
CA ILE A 167 -7.52 0.81 8.08
C ILE A 167 -7.24 0.40 6.65
N ALA A 168 -7.91 -0.66 6.19
CA ALA A 168 -7.72 -1.22 4.86
C ALA A 168 -9.01 -1.81 4.30
N ALA A 169 -9.12 -1.80 2.97
CA ALA A 169 -10.07 -2.63 2.26
C ALA A 169 -9.33 -3.64 1.37
N TYR A 170 -9.82 -4.87 1.34
CA TYR A 170 -9.36 -5.93 0.45
C TYR A 170 -10.52 -6.32 -0.45
N SER A 171 -10.50 -5.84 -1.68
CA SER A 171 -11.64 -5.88 -2.60
C SER A 171 -11.39 -6.78 -3.79
N SER A 172 -12.41 -7.55 -4.18
CA SER A 172 -12.41 -8.27 -5.45
C SER A 172 -12.48 -7.31 -6.62
N SER A 173 -11.99 -7.75 -7.77
CA SER A 173 -12.31 -7.12 -9.06
C SER A 173 -13.82 -7.21 -9.34
N TRP A 174 -14.26 -6.41 -10.31
CA TRP A 174 -15.62 -6.48 -10.86
C TRP A 174 -15.58 -6.35 -12.38
N TYR A 175 -16.55 -6.94 -13.04
CA TYR A 175 -16.72 -6.79 -14.47
C TYR A 175 -17.43 -5.46 -14.78
N ASP A 176 -16.84 -4.66 -15.67
CA ASP A 176 -17.43 -3.44 -16.21
C ASP A 176 -18.05 -3.76 -17.59
N PRO A 177 -19.39 -3.84 -17.71
CA PRO A 177 -20.04 -4.25 -18.95
C PRO A 177 -19.93 -3.19 -20.06
N GLU A 178 -19.75 -1.91 -19.71
CA GLU A 178 -19.60 -0.83 -20.70
C GLU A 178 -18.23 -0.87 -21.34
N ALA A 179 -17.18 -1.01 -20.54
CA ALA A 179 -15.80 -1.11 -21.00
C ALA A 179 -15.42 -2.52 -21.48
N LYS A 180 -16.22 -3.55 -21.13
CA LYS A 180 -15.93 -4.98 -21.36
C LYS A 180 -14.58 -5.41 -20.82
N ILE A 181 -14.25 -4.95 -19.65
CA ILE A 181 -13.00 -5.28 -18.96
C ILE A 181 -13.27 -5.61 -17.50
N CYS A 182 -12.36 -6.38 -16.92
CA CYS A 182 -12.30 -6.52 -15.48
C CYS A 182 -11.49 -5.40 -14.85
N ARG A 183 -12.13 -4.68 -13.92
CA ARG A 183 -11.51 -3.63 -13.14
C ARG A 183 -11.14 -4.15 -11.76
N ASN A 184 -10.00 -3.74 -11.26
CA ASN A 184 -9.57 -4.10 -9.92
C ASN A 184 -9.55 -2.89 -8.95
N CYS A 185 -9.52 -1.69 -9.45
CA CYS A 185 -9.68 -0.47 -8.67
C CYS A 185 -9.49 0.77 -9.53
N ASP A 186 -10.22 1.82 -9.16
CA ASP A 186 -9.98 3.17 -9.64
C ASP A 186 -9.29 4.03 -8.56
N ASP A 187 -9.35 3.61 -7.27
CA ASP A 187 -8.79 4.35 -6.15
C ASP A 187 -7.47 3.75 -5.66
N LEU A 188 -6.49 4.58 -5.36
CA LEU A 188 -5.23 4.18 -4.71
C LEU A 188 -5.39 4.11 -3.19
N GLU A 189 -6.26 4.96 -2.65
CA GLU A 189 -6.56 5.11 -1.24
C GLU A 189 -8.02 5.53 -1.09
N PHE A 190 -8.72 5.02 -0.08
CA PHE A 190 -10.09 5.41 0.21
C PHE A 190 -10.15 6.55 1.23
N ASP A 191 -11.06 7.50 1.02
CA ASP A 191 -11.36 8.58 1.97
C ASP A 191 -12.69 8.32 2.70
N LYS A 192 -13.18 9.32 3.43
CA LYS A 192 -14.48 9.27 4.13
C LYS A 192 -15.69 9.07 3.20
N ASN A 193 -15.55 9.28 1.92
CA ASN A 193 -16.60 9.10 0.92
C ASN A 193 -16.49 7.75 0.20
N PHE A 194 -15.73 6.81 0.74
CA PHE A 194 -15.43 5.52 0.12
C PHE A 194 -16.66 4.77 -0.43
N LEU A 195 -17.82 4.94 0.19
CA LEU A 195 -19.09 4.34 -0.28
C LEU A 195 -19.53 4.87 -1.65
N LYS A 196 -18.99 6.01 -2.10
CA LYS A 196 -19.28 6.57 -3.43
C LYS A 196 -18.30 6.12 -4.50
N SER A 197 -17.23 5.41 -4.11
CA SER A 197 -16.23 4.93 -5.06
C SER A 197 -16.80 3.82 -5.94
N ALA A 198 -16.30 3.71 -7.17
CA ALA A 198 -16.68 2.65 -8.09
C ALA A 198 -16.40 1.27 -7.50
N THR A 199 -15.27 1.12 -6.79
CA THR A 199 -14.90 -0.12 -6.09
C THR A 199 -16.01 -0.57 -5.14
N PHE A 200 -16.47 0.31 -4.24
CA PHE A 200 -17.52 -0.07 -3.28
C PHE A 200 -18.87 -0.30 -3.95
N HIS A 201 -19.14 0.43 -5.03
CA HIS A 201 -20.43 0.32 -5.74
C HIS A 201 -20.56 -0.97 -6.55
N TYR A 202 -19.47 -1.43 -7.17
CA TYR A 202 -19.53 -2.54 -8.13
C TYR A 202 -18.90 -3.83 -7.64
N SER A 203 -17.92 -3.77 -6.73
CA SER A 203 -17.24 -4.98 -6.25
C SER A 203 -18.22 -5.92 -5.54
N PRO A 204 -18.26 -7.20 -5.92
CA PRO A 204 -19.14 -8.19 -5.30
C PRO A 204 -18.67 -8.64 -3.92
N CYS A 205 -17.40 -8.43 -3.56
CA CYS A 205 -16.88 -8.79 -2.25
C CYS A 205 -15.77 -7.83 -1.81
N ILE A 206 -15.98 -7.14 -0.70
CA ILE A 206 -15.00 -6.26 -0.09
C ILE A 206 -14.92 -6.58 1.40
N TYR A 207 -13.72 -6.84 1.89
CA TYR A 207 -13.42 -6.91 3.30
C TYR A 207 -12.88 -5.54 3.76
N VAL A 208 -13.54 -4.92 4.73
CA VAL A 208 -13.04 -3.71 5.38
C VAL A 208 -12.50 -4.09 6.75
N PHE A 209 -11.21 -3.83 6.96
CA PHE A 209 -10.51 -4.06 8.22
C PHE A 209 -10.36 -2.75 8.95
N GLY A 210 -10.70 -2.73 10.21
CA GLY A 210 -10.64 -1.52 11.03
C GLY A 210 -10.61 -1.83 12.51
N ILE A 211 -10.72 -0.79 13.30
CA ILE A 211 -10.90 -0.86 14.75
C ILE A 211 -12.07 -0.01 15.18
N PHE A 212 -12.67 -0.42 16.28
CA PHE A 212 -13.66 0.36 17.00
C PHE A 212 -13.05 0.79 18.33
N ILE A 213 -13.10 2.07 18.64
CA ILE A 213 -12.49 2.64 19.85
C ILE A 213 -13.58 3.13 20.80
N ARG A 214 -13.53 2.67 22.03
CA ARG A 214 -14.43 3.12 23.09
C ARG A 214 -13.67 3.41 24.37
N ASN A 215 -14.22 4.30 25.18
CA ASN A 215 -13.64 4.64 26.48
C ASN A 215 -13.90 3.50 27.49
N GLN A 216 -12.85 3.03 28.16
CA GLN A 216 -12.93 1.93 29.12
C GLN A 216 -13.81 2.27 30.34
N VAL A 217 -13.78 3.52 30.81
CA VAL A 217 -14.54 3.95 31.99
C VAL A 217 -16.05 3.88 31.74
N ARG A 218 -16.53 4.27 30.55
CA ARG A 218 -17.96 4.23 30.22
C ARG A 218 -18.51 2.82 29.99
N SER A 219 -17.65 1.87 29.59
CA SER A 219 -18.10 0.49 29.36
C SER A 219 -18.46 -0.27 30.63
N HIS A 220 -18.00 0.20 31.81
CA HIS A 220 -18.38 -0.37 33.11
C HIS A 220 -19.69 0.21 33.67
N GLU A 221 -20.11 1.40 33.22
CA GLU A 221 -21.36 2.04 33.67
C GLU A 221 -22.59 1.51 32.89
N GLU A 222 -22.43 1.00 31.68
CA GLU A 222 -23.53 0.44 30.88
C GLU A 222 -23.93 -0.99 31.29
N VAL A 223 -23.16 -1.66 32.16
CA VAL A 223 -23.37 -3.06 32.59
C VAL A 223 -23.97 -3.15 34.01
N GLN A 224 -24.22 -2.02 34.67
CA GLN A 224 -24.91 -1.94 35.96
C GLN A 224 -26.38 -1.51 35.77
#